data_86b2faf8e0c697ed3b176c327c58a170
#
_entry.id   86b2faf8e0c697ed3b176c327c58a170
#
_cell.length_a   1.000
_cell.length_b   1.000
_cell.length_c   1.000
_cell.angle_alpha   90.00
_cell.angle_beta   90.00
_cell.angle_gamma   90.00
#
_symmetry.space_group_name_H-M   'P 1'
#
loop_
_entity.id
_entity.type
_entity.pdbx_description
1 polymer ?
#
loop_
_entity_poly.entity_id
_entity_poly.type
_entity_poly.pdbx_seq_one_letter_code
_entity_poly.pdbx_strand_id
1 'polypeptide(L)'
;MLSSKQRAYLRGLANKENAIFQIGKGGINDEILKELDIVLEKRELIKITVLETSFMSTRGACEAICEEIGAEPVQCIGNKVVIYR
;
A
#
# COMPACT_ATOMS: atom_id res chain seq x y z
N MET A 1 5.89 -8.95 11.80
CA MET A 1 6.56 -7.66 11.51
C MET A 1 7.81 -7.88 10.66
N LEU A 2 8.01 -7.00 9.66
CA LEU A 2 9.19 -7.10 8.80
C LEU A 2 10.44 -6.57 9.50
N SER A 3 11.56 -7.26 9.34
CA SER A 3 12.85 -6.75 9.77
C SER A 3 13.30 -5.66 8.81
N SER A 4 14.29 -4.86 9.23
CA SER A 4 14.85 -3.82 8.35
C SER A 4 15.42 -4.40 7.07
N LYS A 5 16.04 -5.55 7.17
CA LYS A 5 16.65 -6.25 6.03
C LYS A 5 15.58 -6.75 5.05
N GLN A 6 14.52 -7.33 5.58
CA GLN A 6 13.40 -7.80 4.78
C GLN A 6 12.71 -6.64 4.07
N ARG A 7 12.50 -5.53 4.79
CA ARG A 7 11.89 -4.33 4.23
C ARG A 7 12.74 -3.75 3.11
N ALA A 8 14.07 -3.71 3.29
CA ALA A 8 14.98 -3.21 2.27
C ALA A 8 14.91 -4.06 0.99
N TYR A 9 14.84 -5.37 1.15
CA TYR A 9 14.71 -6.29 0.02
C TYR A 9 13.41 -6.03 -0.74
N LEU A 10 12.30 -5.89 -0.02
CA LEU A 10 11.00 -5.65 -0.63
C LEU A 10 10.93 -4.29 -1.33
N ARG A 11 11.59 -3.26 -0.77
CA ARG A 11 11.68 -1.97 -1.44
C ARG A 11 12.37 -2.08 -2.80
N GLY A 12 13.44 -2.88 -2.83
CA GLY A 12 14.16 -3.13 -4.08
C GLY A 12 13.28 -3.76 -5.14
N LEU A 13 12.46 -4.73 -4.75
CA LEU A 13 11.52 -5.37 -5.65
C LEU A 13 10.45 -4.37 -6.12
N ALA A 14 9.94 -3.56 -5.20
CA ALA A 14 8.87 -2.61 -5.48
C ALA A 14 9.31 -1.51 -6.45
N ASN A 15 10.60 -1.18 -6.49
CA ASN A 15 11.11 -0.17 -7.41
C ASN A 15 10.85 -0.53 -8.88
N LYS A 16 10.69 -1.81 -9.17
CA LYS A 16 10.43 -2.31 -10.52
C LYS A 16 8.94 -2.46 -10.81
N GLU A 17 8.10 -2.25 -9.81
CA GLU A 17 6.67 -2.42 -9.94
C GLU A 17 5.98 -1.10 -10.21
N ASN A 18 4.87 -1.16 -10.96
CA ASN A 18 4.01 0.00 -11.17
C ASN A 18 2.93 0.02 -10.10
N ALA A 19 2.47 1.22 -9.75
CA ALA A 19 1.33 1.35 -8.86
C ALA A 19 0.09 0.81 -9.58
N ILE A 20 -0.63 -0.09 -8.94
CA ILE A 20 -1.80 -0.74 -9.53
C ILE A 20 -3.12 -0.25 -8.96
N PHE A 21 -3.07 0.54 -7.89
CA PHE A 21 -4.25 1.14 -7.28
C PHE A 21 -4.03 2.61 -7.01
N GLN A 22 -5.12 3.35 -6.96
CA GLN A 22 -5.11 4.76 -6.59
C GLN A 22 -6.15 5.00 -5.52
N ILE A 23 -5.79 5.77 -4.50
CA ILE A 23 -6.73 6.23 -3.49
C ILE A 23 -7.08 7.67 -3.85
N GLY A 24 -8.31 7.90 -4.26
CA GLY A 24 -8.76 9.20 -4.71
C GLY A 24 -9.86 9.79 -3.84
N LYS A 25 -10.79 10.49 -4.48
CA LYS A 25 -11.84 11.24 -3.80
C LYS A 25 -12.68 10.44 -2.80
N GLY A 26 -12.91 9.17 -3.08
CA GLY A 26 -13.65 8.30 -2.17
C GLY A 26 -12.88 7.87 -0.94
N GLY A 27 -11.58 8.16 -0.91
CA GLY A 27 -10.71 7.73 0.19
C GLY A 27 -10.62 6.22 0.29
N ILE A 28 -10.42 5.74 1.51
CA ILE A 28 -10.38 4.31 1.78
C ILE A 28 -11.77 3.86 2.19
N ASN A 29 -12.36 2.97 1.40
CA ASN A 29 -13.70 2.44 1.66
C ASN A 29 -13.67 0.91 1.60
N ASP A 30 -14.78 0.28 1.95
CA ASP A 30 -14.86 -1.18 2.01
C ASP A 30 -14.58 -1.84 0.67
N GLU A 31 -15.01 -1.22 -0.41
CA GLU A 31 -14.79 -1.76 -1.76
C GLU A 31 -13.31 -1.82 -2.11
N ILE A 32 -12.58 -0.74 -1.85
CA ILE A 32 -11.14 -0.67 -2.10
C ILE A 32 -10.40 -1.67 -1.23
N LEU A 33 -10.76 -1.75 0.06
CA LEU A 33 -10.12 -2.69 0.97
C LEU A 33 -10.32 -4.12 0.52
N LYS A 34 -11.50 -4.45 0.02
CA LYS A 34 -11.81 -5.77 -0.48
C LYS A 34 -10.97 -6.11 -1.71
N GLU A 35 -10.84 -5.16 -2.64
CA GLU A 35 -10.02 -5.35 -3.83
C GLU A 35 -8.55 -5.51 -3.48
N LEU A 36 -8.04 -4.71 -2.55
CA LEU A 36 -6.66 -4.81 -2.09
C LEU A 36 -6.38 -6.16 -1.44
N ASP A 37 -7.33 -6.64 -0.64
CA ASP A 37 -7.20 -7.93 0.01
C ASP A 37 -7.04 -9.05 -1.01
N ILE A 38 -7.87 -9.04 -2.04
CA ILE A 38 -7.84 -10.05 -3.11
C ILE A 38 -6.51 -10.00 -3.87
N VAL A 39 -6.07 -8.80 -4.21
CA VAL A 39 -4.83 -8.64 -5.00
C VAL A 39 -3.61 -9.02 -4.19
N LEU A 40 -3.58 -8.69 -2.89
CA LEU A 40 -2.47 -9.07 -2.02
C LEU A 40 -2.32 -10.59 -1.89
N GLU A 41 -3.44 -11.33 -1.89
CA GLU A 41 -3.40 -12.78 -1.86
C GLU A 41 -2.64 -13.35 -3.07
N LYS A 42 -2.74 -12.67 -4.21
CA LYS A 42 -2.12 -13.13 -5.44
C LYS A 42 -0.72 -12.59 -5.65
N ARG A 43 -0.52 -11.31 -5.35
CA ARG A 43 0.75 -10.62 -5.66
C ARG A 43 1.69 -10.48 -4.49
N GLU A 44 1.18 -10.52 -3.28
CA GLU A 44 1.94 -10.37 -2.04
C GLU A 44 2.55 -8.99 -1.83
N LEU A 45 3.05 -8.35 -2.87
CA LEU A 45 3.67 -7.02 -2.80
C LEU A 45 2.98 -6.11 -3.82
N ILE A 46 2.43 -5.00 -3.36
CA ILE A 46 1.75 -4.05 -4.24
C ILE A 46 2.13 -2.61 -3.92
N LYS A 47 2.02 -1.77 -4.93
CA LYS A 47 2.26 -0.34 -4.84
C LYS A 47 0.97 0.42 -5.12
N ILE A 48 0.68 1.42 -4.30
CA ILE A 48 -0.55 2.20 -4.35
C ILE A 48 -0.20 3.69 -4.44
N THR A 49 -0.91 4.42 -5.28
CA THR A 49 -0.77 5.88 -5.34
C THR A 49 -1.87 6.52 -4.50
N VAL A 50 -1.48 7.45 -3.63
CA VAL A 50 -2.43 8.23 -2.84
C VAL A 50 -2.55 9.61 -3.48
N LEU A 51 -3.69 9.89 -4.08
CA LEU A 51 -3.93 11.15 -4.78
C LEU A 51 -4.29 12.26 -3.79
N GLU A 52 -3.99 13.50 -4.17
CA GLU A 52 -4.35 14.65 -3.34
C GLU A 52 -5.85 14.75 -3.10
N THR A 53 -6.63 14.30 -4.09
CA THR A 53 -8.10 14.33 -3.99
C THR A 53 -8.67 13.45 -2.88
N SER A 54 -7.84 12.56 -2.32
CA SER A 54 -8.26 11.73 -1.18
C SER A 54 -8.27 12.52 0.12
N PHE A 55 -7.55 13.64 0.18
CA PHE A 55 -7.32 14.45 1.38
C PHE A 55 -6.66 13.66 2.50
N MET A 56 -6.01 12.56 2.17
CA MET A 56 -5.26 11.73 3.12
C MET A 56 -3.77 11.91 2.91
N SER A 57 -3.01 11.86 4.00
CA SER A 57 -1.57 11.79 3.89
C SER A 57 -1.19 10.38 3.41
N THR A 58 -0.06 10.27 2.73
CA THR A 58 0.42 8.97 2.26
C THR A 58 0.62 8.02 3.44
N ARG A 59 1.23 8.50 4.51
CA ARG A 59 1.46 7.69 5.72
C ARG A 59 0.15 7.27 6.37
N GLY A 60 -0.81 8.19 6.48
CA GLY A 60 -2.11 7.89 7.07
C GLY A 60 -2.86 6.83 6.28
N ALA A 61 -2.81 6.91 4.96
CA ALA A 61 -3.45 5.92 4.10
C ALA A 61 -2.77 4.55 4.27
N CYS A 62 -1.44 4.53 4.34
CA CYS A 62 -0.69 3.31 4.54
C CYS A 62 -1.08 2.61 5.86
N GLU A 63 -1.10 3.37 6.94
CA GLU A 63 -1.45 2.84 8.25
C GLU A 63 -2.88 2.30 8.28
N ALA A 64 -3.82 3.03 7.71
CA ALA A 64 -5.21 2.61 7.68
C ALA A 64 -5.39 1.32 6.89
N ILE A 65 -4.78 1.22 5.72
CA ILE A 65 -4.87 0.02 4.89
C ILE A 65 -4.25 -1.18 5.59
N CYS A 66 -3.03 -1.01 6.10
CA CYS A 66 -2.32 -2.11 6.75
C CYS A 66 -3.07 -2.64 7.97
N GLU A 67 -3.66 -1.75 8.75
CA GLU A 67 -4.44 -2.13 9.91
C GLU A 67 -5.67 -2.92 9.52
N GLU A 68 -6.39 -2.47 8.49
CA GLU A 68 -7.65 -3.10 8.08
C GLU A 68 -7.48 -4.48 7.44
N ILE A 69 -6.43 -4.67 6.64
CA ILE A 69 -6.27 -5.93 5.90
C ILE A 69 -5.09 -6.78 6.39
N GLY A 70 -4.47 -6.39 7.48
CA GLY A 70 -3.38 -7.16 8.06
C GLY A 70 -2.13 -7.19 7.19
N ALA A 71 -1.81 -6.08 6.53
CA ALA A 71 -0.62 -5.98 5.70
C ALA A 71 0.51 -5.30 6.46
N GLU A 72 1.73 -5.49 5.94
CA GLU A 72 2.92 -4.86 6.51
C GLU A 72 3.36 -3.68 5.65
N PRO A 73 3.66 -2.52 6.25
CA PRO A 73 4.15 -1.38 5.48
C PRO A 73 5.60 -1.63 5.06
N VAL A 74 5.88 -1.44 3.79
CA VAL A 74 7.24 -1.58 3.25
C VAL A 74 7.87 -0.23 3.01
N GLN A 75 7.14 0.68 2.37
CA GLN A 75 7.65 2.00 2.06
C GLN A 75 6.50 2.98 1.90
N CYS A 76 6.77 4.22 2.29
CA CYS A 76 5.82 5.30 2.16
C CYS A 76 6.63 6.51 1.73
N ILE A 77 6.65 6.79 0.43
CA ILE A 77 7.48 7.86 -0.13
C ILE A 77 6.70 8.67 -1.16
N GLY A 78 6.76 10.00 -1.04
CA GLY A 78 6.00 10.88 -1.91
C GLY A 78 4.51 10.56 -1.78
N ASN A 79 3.88 10.20 -2.88
CA ASN A 79 2.47 9.80 -2.90
C ASN A 79 2.30 8.28 -3.14
N LYS A 80 3.37 7.52 -2.94
CA LYS A 80 3.34 6.07 -3.16
C LYS A 80 3.42 5.32 -1.83
N VAL A 81 2.65 4.26 -1.75
CA VAL A 81 2.64 3.34 -0.61
C VAL A 81 2.96 1.95 -1.14
N VAL A 82 3.88 1.26 -0.48
CA VAL A 82 4.19 -0.15 -0.81
C VAL A 82 3.85 -0.97 0.42
N ILE A 83 3.04 -1.99 0.22
CA ILE A 83 2.63 -2.90 1.30
C ILE A 83 2.85 -4.35 0.89
N TYR A 84 2.99 -5.20 1.92
CA TYR A 84 3.27 -6.63 1.75
C TYR A 84 2.43 -7.46 2.72
N ARG A 85 2.01 -8.66 2.26
CA ARG A 85 1.33 -9.59 3.15
C ARG A 85 1.64 -11.08 2.78
#